data_e589a5decb7d1c4bd9f78a5ce44c538c
#
_entry.id   e589a5decb7d1c4bd9f78a5ce44c538c
#
_cell.length_a   1.000
_cell.length_b   1.000
_cell.length_c   1.000
_cell.angle_alpha   90.00
_cell.angle_beta   90.00
_cell.angle_gamma   90.00
#
_symmetry.space_group_name_H-M   'P 1'
#
loop_
_entity.id
_entity.type
_entity.pdbx_description
1 polymer ?
#
loop_
_entity_poly.entity_id
_entity_poly.type
_entity_poly.pdbx_seq_one_letter_code
_entity_poly.pdbx_strand_id
1 'polypeptide(L)'
;MKSATDQTSTVVHRALDGRRYELSGDLDLGLPSTSSVRVAVRGRTHELVAGVSGLAEEVASLLGVSGYDEELGFAGGTLLIGRITRVEPGSRITENLLLAVWRGRRHCLIGHFYDCSTSTAVEALATLGVTEHDDGVAVRPKAGSTLLGPASVVKEVPSLGLLEMTVASAPQATRLPGWKGRATRSGELFSDRMSNGDPYFVVVGTETWTTVVPLADTDVARVPEHADRLSTRLLGDR
;
A
#
# COMPACT_ATOMS: atom_id res chain seq x y z
N MET A 1 -36.33 -20.46 4.09
CA MET A 1 -35.43 -19.35 3.77
C MET A 1 -34.63 -19.03 5.05
N LYS A 2 -33.34 -19.39 5.11
CA LYS A 2 -32.46 -18.96 6.21
C LYS A 2 -32.07 -17.52 5.94
N SER A 3 -32.43 -16.63 6.88
CA SER A 3 -31.97 -15.25 6.91
C SER A 3 -30.44 -15.27 6.94
N ALA A 4 -29.79 -14.73 5.90
CA ALA A 4 -28.37 -14.43 5.95
C ALA A 4 -28.19 -13.40 7.07
N THR A 5 -27.58 -13.82 8.15
CA THR A 5 -27.14 -12.91 9.22
C THR A 5 -26.15 -11.94 8.56
N ASP A 6 -26.50 -10.65 8.50
CA ASP A 6 -25.56 -9.57 8.11
C ASP A 6 -24.39 -9.60 9.09
N GLN A 7 -23.36 -10.37 8.76
CA GLN A 7 -22.19 -10.52 9.59
C GLN A 7 -21.20 -9.43 9.20
N THR A 8 -21.25 -8.32 9.92
CA THR A 8 -20.26 -7.24 9.78
C THR A 8 -18.88 -7.80 10.10
N SER A 9 -17.98 -7.79 9.12
CA SER A 9 -16.58 -8.11 9.30
C SER A 9 -15.77 -6.86 9.66
N THR A 10 -14.72 -7.04 10.45
CA THR A 10 -13.79 -5.94 10.79
C THR A 10 -12.37 -6.45 10.64
N VAL A 11 -11.54 -5.67 9.95
CA VAL A 11 -10.12 -5.93 9.77
C VAL A 11 -9.32 -4.67 10.08
N VAL A 12 -8.10 -4.87 10.57
CA VAL A 12 -7.16 -3.78 10.85
C VAL A 12 -5.90 -4.00 10.02
N HIS A 13 -5.44 -2.93 9.38
CA HIS A 13 -4.22 -2.94 8.58
C HIS A 13 -3.29 -1.82 9.06
N ARG A 14 -2.00 -2.16 9.20
CA ARG A 14 -0.96 -1.21 9.57
C ARG A 14 -0.26 -0.68 8.33
N ALA A 15 -0.21 0.64 8.21
CA ALA A 15 0.59 1.32 7.22
C ALA A 15 2.08 1.35 7.63
N LEU A 16 2.97 1.49 6.65
CA LEU A 16 4.42 1.51 6.88
C LEU A 16 4.88 2.65 7.79
N ASP A 17 4.15 3.75 7.89
CA ASP A 17 4.43 4.82 8.85
C ASP A 17 3.94 4.53 10.29
N GLY A 18 3.39 3.34 10.51
CA GLY A 18 2.89 2.85 11.79
C GLY A 18 1.41 3.13 12.06
N ARG A 19 0.76 3.96 11.26
CA ARG A 19 -0.68 4.23 11.39
C ARG A 19 -1.51 2.99 11.12
N ARG A 20 -2.68 2.91 11.74
CA ARG A 20 -3.55 1.75 11.64
C ARG A 20 -4.89 2.17 11.06
N TYR A 21 -5.34 1.45 10.05
CA TYR A 21 -6.65 1.64 9.41
C TYR A 21 -7.56 0.47 9.77
N GLU A 22 -8.73 0.79 10.30
CA GLU A 22 -9.79 -0.18 10.52
C GLU A 22 -10.81 -0.07 9.39
N LEU A 23 -11.12 -1.21 8.79
CA LEU A 23 -12.22 -1.37 7.84
C LEU A 23 -13.27 -2.26 8.48
N SER A 24 -14.53 -1.83 8.42
CA SER A 24 -15.67 -2.64 8.90
C SER A 24 -16.86 -2.51 7.95
N GLY A 25 -17.54 -3.61 7.74
CA GLY A 25 -18.71 -3.66 6.83
C GLY A 25 -19.21 -5.06 6.60
N ASP A 26 -20.25 -5.17 5.81
CA ASP A 26 -20.86 -6.42 5.35
C ASP A 26 -20.35 -6.85 3.96
N LEU A 27 -19.13 -6.42 3.61
CA LEU A 27 -18.39 -6.81 2.42
C LEU A 27 -17.33 -7.86 2.76
N ASP A 28 -16.85 -8.59 1.75
CA ASP A 28 -15.73 -9.51 1.93
C ASP A 28 -14.42 -8.71 2.10
N LEU A 29 -13.91 -8.71 3.33
CA LEU A 29 -12.65 -8.06 3.71
C LEU A 29 -11.50 -9.08 3.89
N GLY A 30 -11.65 -10.32 3.44
CA GLY A 30 -10.70 -11.41 3.67
C GLY A 30 -9.40 -11.33 2.85
N LEU A 31 -9.39 -10.62 1.72
CA LEU A 31 -8.18 -10.48 0.91
C LEU A 31 -7.07 -9.72 1.66
N PRO A 32 -5.78 -10.03 1.40
CA PRO A 32 -4.67 -9.32 2.03
C PRO A 32 -4.62 -7.85 1.62
N SER A 33 -3.90 -7.05 2.38
CA SER A 33 -3.57 -5.67 2.05
C SER A 33 -2.07 -5.49 1.86
N THR A 34 -1.71 -4.45 1.12
CA THR A 34 -0.34 -3.96 1.05
C THR A 34 -0.27 -2.54 1.60
N SER A 35 0.90 -2.13 2.04
CA SER A 35 1.16 -0.73 2.39
C SER A 35 2.36 -0.23 1.64
N SER A 36 2.32 0.99 1.16
CA SER A 36 3.46 1.63 0.51
C SER A 36 3.84 2.95 1.17
N VAL A 37 5.13 3.30 1.04
CA VAL A 37 5.67 4.58 1.51
C VAL A 37 6.87 4.97 0.67
N ARG A 38 7.03 6.27 0.43
CA ARG A 38 8.26 6.81 -0.15
C ARG A 38 9.22 7.22 0.95
N VAL A 39 10.47 6.79 0.82
CA VAL A 39 11.54 7.08 1.75
C VAL A 39 12.64 7.83 1.03
N ALA A 40 12.98 9.03 1.50
CA ALA A 40 14.12 9.78 0.98
C ALA A 40 15.34 9.52 1.88
N VAL A 41 16.40 8.96 1.29
CA VAL A 41 17.66 8.69 1.95
C VAL A 41 18.79 9.32 1.15
N ARG A 42 19.60 10.19 1.76
CA ARG A 42 20.76 10.84 1.10
C ARG A 42 20.41 11.48 -0.25
N GLY A 43 19.23 12.11 -0.35
CA GLY A 43 18.77 12.80 -1.57
C GLY A 43 18.20 11.89 -2.67
N ARG A 44 18.12 10.58 -2.44
CA ARG A 44 17.44 9.63 -3.33
C ARG A 44 16.13 9.19 -2.70
N THR A 45 15.09 9.08 -3.53
CA THR A 45 13.77 8.58 -3.11
C THR A 45 13.62 7.13 -3.53
N HIS A 46 13.24 6.29 -2.59
CA HIS A 46 12.93 4.87 -2.80
C HIS A 46 11.48 4.61 -2.39
N GLU A 47 10.84 3.69 -3.06
CA GLU A 47 9.53 3.18 -2.66
C GLU A 47 9.72 1.87 -1.90
N LEU A 48 9.07 1.78 -0.75
CA LEU A 48 8.96 0.56 0.03
C LEU A 48 7.52 0.09 0.04
N VAL A 49 7.33 -1.20 -0.13
CA VAL A 49 6.03 -1.87 -0.10
C VAL A 49 6.08 -2.99 0.92
N ALA A 50 5.08 -3.09 1.78
CA ALA A 50 4.93 -4.21 2.71
C ALA A 50 3.61 -4.93 2.49
N GLY A 51 3.61 -6.24 2.75
CA GLY A 51 2.42 -7.08 2.69
C GLY A 51 2.66 -8.42 3.36
N VAL A 52 1.76 -9.36 3.15
CA VAL A 52 1.94 -10.74 3.60
C VAL A 52 3.14 -11.38 2.91
N SER A 53 3.73 -12.41 3.53
CA SER A 53 4.99 -13.01 3.05
C SER A 53 4.95 -13.42 1.57
N GLY A 54 3.80 -13.95 1.07
CA GLY A 54 3.63 -14.35 -0.33
C GLY A 54 3.78 -13.24 -1.37
N LEU A 55 3.62 -11.98 -0.97
CA LEU A 55 3.83 -10.84 -1.87
C LEU A 55 5.27 -10.79 -2.41
N ALA A 56 6.24 -11.25 -1.63
CA ALA A 56 7.65 -11.26 -2.03
C ALA A 56 7.88 -12.16 -3.25
N GLU A 57 7.28 -13.35 -3.24
CA GLU A 57 7.36 -14.33 -4.34
C GLU A 57 6.62 -13.83 -5.59
N GLU A 58 5.46 -13.19 -5.41
CA GLU A 58 4.68 -12.60 -6.50
C GLU A 58 5.48 -11.50 -7.20
N VAL A 59 6.04 -10.55 -6.43
CA VAL A 59 6.85 -9.46 -6.98
C VAL A 59 8.12 -9.98 -7.63
N ALA A 60 8.83 -10.91 -7.01
CA ALA A 60 10.02 -11.53 -7.58
C ALA A 60 9.69 -12.21 -8.93
N SER A 61 8.60 -12.97 -8.99
CA SER A 61 8.14 -13.63 -10.21
C SER A 61 7.80 -12.64 -11.33
N LEU A 62 7.04 -11.58 -11.01
CA LEU A 62 6.68 -10.52 -11.96
C LEU A 62 7.91 -9.79 -12.52
N LEU A 63 8.94 -9.66 -11.70
CA LEU A 63 10.20 -9.04 -12.10
C LEU A 63 11.16 -10.00 -12.82
N GLY A 64 10.84 -11.30 -12.87
CA GLY A 64 11.69 -12.34 -13.48
C GLY A 64 12.86 -12.75 -12.60
N VAL A 65 12.79 -12.52 -11.29
CA VAL A 65 13.80 -12.99 -10.31
C VAL A 65 13.53 -14.46 -10.02
N SER A 66 14.39 -15.34 -10.53
CA SER A 66 14.30 -16.79 -10.29
C SER A 66 15.01 -17.25 -9.00
N GLY A 67 15.80 -16.38 -8.39
CA GLY A 67 16.53 -16.62 -7.15
C GLY A 67 17.17 -15.34 -6.64
N TYR A 68 17.53 -15.33 -5.37
CA TYR A 68 18.24 -14.20 -4.75
C TYR A 68 19.74 -14.46 -4.77
N ASP A 69 20.50 -13.40 -5.04
CA ASP A 69 21.97 -13.44 -5.12
C ASP A 69 22.63 -13.45 -3.75
N GLU A 70 21.99 -12.79 -2.78
CA GLU A 70 22.53 -12.61 -1.43
C GLU A 70 21.43 -12.77 -0.37
N GLU A 71 21.80 -13.31 0.79
CA GLU A 71 20.96 -13.46 1.96
C GLU A 71 21.68 -12.96 3.21
N LEU A 72 21.07 -12.04 3.95
CA LEU A 72 21.68 -11.36 5.08
C LEU A 72 20.71 -11.34 6.27
N GLY A 73 21.21 -11.50 7.50
CA GLY A 73 20.43 -11.21 8.71
C GLY A 73 20.19 -9.70 8.85
N PHE A 74 18.93 -9.27 8.98
CA PHE A 74 18.59 -7.84 9.08
C PHE A 74 17.32 -7.62 9.91
N ALA A 75 17.37 -6.70 10.87
CA ALA A 75 16.22 -6.24 11.67
C ALA A 75 15.33 -7.38 12.22
N GLY A 76 15.94 -8.44 12.74
CA GLY A 76 15.23 -9.60 13.31
C GLY A 76 14.57 -10.54 12.29
N GLY A 77 14.83 -10.33 11.01
CA GLY A 77 14.41 -11.17 9.89
C GLY A 77 15.55 -11.42 8.93
N THR A 78 15.22 -11.81 7.71
CA THR A 78 16.16 -12.10 6.62
C THR A 78 15.98 -11.09 5.50
N LEU A 79 17.07 -10.46 5.05
CA LEU A 79 17.11 -9.60 3.87
C LEU A 79 17.67 -10.39 2.69
N LEU A 80 16.87 -10.51 1.64
CA LEU A 80 17.20 -11.17 0.39
C LEU A 80 17.43 -10.10 -0.68
N ILE A 81 18.47 -10.26 -1.49
CA ILE A 81 18.84 -9.33 -2.55
C ILE A 81 18.84 -10.07 -3.88
N GLY A 82 18.07 -9.58 -4.84
CA GLY A 82 18.05 -10.05 -6.22
C GLY A 82 18.41 -8.92 -7.18
N ARG A 83 19.21 -9.20 -8.22
CA ARG A 83 19.59 -8.24 -9.24
C ARG A 83 18.89 -8.54 -10.54
N ILE A 84 18.40 -7.49 -11.16
CA ILE A 84 17.70 -7.58 -12.43
C ILE A 84 18.32 -6.56 -13.36
N THR A 85 18.70 -7.02 -14.55
CA THR A 85 19.10 -6.13 -15.64
C THR A 85 18.04 -6.20 -16.72
N ARG A 86 17.39 -5.10 -17.02
CA ARG A 86 16.42 -4.98 -18.09
C ARG A 86 16.97 -4.10 -19.19
N VAL A 87 16.79 -4.56 -20.43
CA VAL A 87 17.05 -3.74 -21.60
C VAL A 87 15.70 -3.34 -22.18
N GLU A 88 15.41 -2.05 -22.20
CA GLU A 88 14.15 -1.56 -22.75
C GLU A 88 14.14 -1.77 -24.29
N PRO A 89 13.14 -2.51 -24.81
CA PRO A 89 13.05 -2.73 -26.26
C PRO A 89 12.93 -1.38 -27.00
N GLY A 90 13.89 -1.08 -27.86
CA GLY A 90 13.88 0.11 -28.74
C GLY A 90 14.66 1.33 -28.24
N SER A 91 14.93 1.48 -26.94
CA SER A 91 15.64 2.66 -26.39
C SER A 91 17.13 2.42 -26.16
N ARG A 92 17.62 1.18 -26.14
CA ARG A 92 18.96 0.76 -25.70
C ARG A 92 19.30 1.19 -24.26
N ILE A 93 18.30 1.59 -23.49
CA ILE A 93 18.49 1.91 -22.08
C ILE A 93 18.57 0.59 -21.31
N THR A 94 19.63 0.43 -20.53
CA THR A 94 19.78 -0.68 -19.60
C THR A 94 19.43 -0.17 -18.22
N GLU A 95 18.40 -0.74 -17.59
CA GLU A 95 18.07 -0.46 -16.21
C GLU A 95 18.60 -1.58 -15.31
N ASN A 96 19.36 -1.19 -14.30
CA ASN A 96 19.80 -2.10 -13.25
C ASN A 96 18.91 -1.88 -12.02
N LEU A 97 18.08 -2.86 -11.74
CA LEU A 97 17.21 -2.88 -10.57
C LEU A 97 17.75 -3.88 -9.55
N LEU A 98 17.87 -3.43 -8.32
CA LEU A 98 18.12 -4.28 -7.18
C LEU A 98 16.82 -4.41 -6.38
N LEU A 99 16.33 -5.63 -6.29
CA LEU A 99 15.18 -5.99 -5.46
C LEU A 99 15.69 -6.39 -4.09
N ALA A 100 15.32 -5.65 -3.05
CA ALA A 100 15.62 -5.97 -1.67
C ALA A 100 14.33 -6.41 -0.98
N VAL A 101 14.31 -7.62 -0.43
CA VAL A 101 13.15 -8.20 0.25
C VAL A 101 13.54 -8.56 1.68
N TRP A 102 13.05 -7.82 2.65
CA TRP A 102 13.10 -8.27 4.04
C TRP A 102 11.92 -9.21 4.33
N ARG A 103 12.23 -10.36 4.91
CA ARG A 103 11.22 -11.34 5.36
C ARG A 103 11.18 -11.39 6.88
N GLY A 104 10.02 -11.09 7.44
CA GLY A 104 9.67 -11.34 8.83
C GLY A 104 9.05 -12.73 9.00
N ARG A 105 8.22 -12.89 10.02
CA ARG A 105 7.51 -14.15 10.30
C ARG A 105 6.24 -14.34 9.44
N ARG A 106 5.51 -13.26 9.17
CA ARG A 106 4.20 -13.25 8.47
C ARG A 106 4.18 -12.28 7.32
N HIS A 107 5.05 -11.26 7.37
CA HIS A 107 5.08 -10.14 6.43
C HIS A 107 6.43 -10.02 5.76
N CYS A 108 6.43 -9.32 4.64
CA CYS A 108 7.64 -8.88 3.97
C CYS A 108 7.64 -7.35 3.77
N LEU A 109 8.84 -6.82 3.59
CA LEU A 109 9.08 -5.44 3.16
C LEU A 109 9.95 -5.48 1.90
N ILE A 110 9.47 -4.86 0.83
CA ILE A 110 10.10 -4.87 -0.49
C ILE A 110 10.56 -3.47 -0.83
N GLY A 111 11.79 -3.34 -1.28
CA GLY A 111 12.37 -2.09 -1.79
C GLY A 111 12.93 -2.27 -3.19
N HIS A 112 12.66 -1.30 -4.07
CA HIS A 112 13.23 -1.22 -5.40
C HIS A 112 14.32 -0.15 -5.41
N PHE A 113 15.54 -0.55 -5.79
CA PHE A 113 16.71 0.31 -5.81
C PHE A 113 17.31 0.32 -7.21
N TYR A 114 17.27 1.47 -7.86
CA TYR A 114 17.75 1.63 -9.23
C TYR A 114 19.21 2.11 -9.21
N ASP A 115 20.02 1.56 -10.12
CA ASP A 115 21.42 1.95 -10.36
C ASP A 115 22.26 2.12 -9.08
N CYS A 116 22.17 1.15 -8.19
CA CYS A 116 22.94 1.16 -6.95
C CYS A 116 23.55 -0.21 -6.62
N SER A 117 24.57 -0.21 -5.77
CA SER A 117 25.18 -1.43 -5.24
C SER A 117 24.34 -2.02 -4.10
N THR A 118 24.55 -3.30 -3.80
CA THR A 118 23.96 -3.95 -2.61
C THR A 118 24.30 -3.20 -1.33
N SER A 119 25.57 -2.77 -1.17
CA SER A 119 25.96 -2.00 0.02
C SER A 119 25.17 -0.71 0.17
N THR A 120 24.93 0.01 -0.94
CA THR A 120 24.12 1.25 -0.93
C THR A 120 22.67 0.96 -0.53
N ALA A 121 22.05 -0.10 -1.05
CA ALA A 121 20.69 -0.48 -0.69
C ALA A 121 20.60 -0.92 0.78
N VAL A 122 21.52 -1.74 1.25
CA VAL A 122 21.60 -2.17 2.66
C VAL A 122 21.81 -0.98 3.60
N GLU A 123 22.71 -0.05 3.26
CA GLU A 123 22.91 1.18 4.03
C GLU A 123 21.64 2.04 4.09
N ALA A 124 20.92 2.16 2.97
CA ALA A 124 19.65 2.88 2.95
C ALA A 124 18.62 2.21 3.87
N LEU A 125 18.46 0.90 3.79
CA LEU A 125 17.55 0.16 4.67
C LEU A 125 18.01 0.21 6.14
N ALA A 126 19.30 0.22 6.42
CA ALA A 126 19.86 0.29 7.77
C ALA A 126 19.53 1.63 8.49
N THR A 127 19.18 2.69 7.72
CA THR A 127 18.70 3.95 8.29
C THR A 127 17.28 3.84 8.86
N LEU A 128 16.60 2.72 8.62
CA LEU A 128 15.25 2.44 9.07
C LEU A 128 15.23 1.40 10.19
N GLY A 129 14.40 1.64 11.20
CA GLY A 129 13.96 0.60 12.12
C GLY A 129 12.75 -0.11 11.50
N VAL A 130 12.85 -1.41 11.28
CA VAL A 130 11.73 -2.24 10.79
C VAL A 130 11.14 -2.99 11.96
N THR A 131 9.83 -2.95 12.13
CA THR A 131 9.11 -3.68 13.18
C THR A 131 7.92 -4.41 12.58
N GLU A 132 7.84 -5.71 12.82
CA GLU A 132 6.69 -6.52 12.44
C GLU A 132 5.64 -6.53 13.55
N HIS A 133 4.39 -6.36 13.17
CA HIS A 133 3.20 -6.48 14.01
C HIS A 133 2.26 -7.52 13.40
N ASP A 134 1.23 -7.94 14.17
CA ASP A 134 0.25 -8.91 13.65
C ASP A 134 -0.61 -8.32 12.50
N ASP A 135 -0.75 -7.01 12.44
CA ASP A 135 -1.55 -6.26 11.47
C ASP A 135 -0.71 -5.59 10.35
N GLY A 136 0.60 -5.87 10.27
CA GLY A 136 1.49 -5.38 9.21
C GLY A 136 2.91 -5.03 9.66
N VAL A 137 3.61 -4.26 8.85
CA VAL A 137 4.99 -3.81 9.11
C VAL A 137 5.00 -2.30 9.29
N ALA A 138 5.78 -1.83 10.26
CA ALA A 138 6.08 -0.42 10.42
C ALA A 138 7.57 -0.14 10.18
N VAL A 139 7.88 1.00 9.57
CA VAL A 139 9.24 1.51 9.44
C VAL A 139 9.35 2.87 10.11
N ARG A 140 10.48 3.12 10.77
CA ARG A 140 10.77 4.40 11.42
C ARG A 140 12.18 4.85 11.06
N PRO A 141 12.38 6.12 10.67
CA PRO A 141 13.72 6.65 10.49
C PRO A 141 14.54 6.56 11.80
N LYS A 142 15.77 6.05 11.71
CA LYS A 142 16.73 6.03 12.84
C LYS A 142 17.61 7.27 12.88
N ALA A 143 17.73 7.98 11.75
CA ALA A 143 18.58 9.16 11.62
C ALA A 143 17.80 10.31 10.96
N GLY A 144 18.13 11.55 11.34
CA GLY A 144 17.46 12.76 10.84
C GLY A 144 17.64 13.06 9.34
N SER A 145 18.54 12.36 8.66
CA SER A 145 18.75 12.48 7.21
C SER A 145 17.80 11.59 6.38
N THR A 146 16.95 10.81 7.04
CA THR A 146 15.97 9.95 6.39
C THR A 146 14.59 10.56 6.58
N LEU A 147 13.88 10.84 5.49
CA LEU A 147 12.52 11.37 5.50
C LEU A 147 11.55 10.29 5.04
N LEU A 148 10.49 10.13 5.79
CA LEU A 148 9.40 9.24 5.47
C LEU A 148 8.23 10.07 4.94
N GLY A 149 7.76 9.73 3.74
CA GLY A 149 6.54 10.32 3.16
C GLY A 149 5.27 9.77 3.84
N PRO A 150 4.10 10.28 3.44
CA PRO A 150 2.85 9.67 3.87
C PRO A 150 2.75 8.25 3.32
N ALA A 151 2.33 7.32 4.18
CA ALA A 151 2.06 5.94 3.79
C ALA A 151 0.61 5.78 3.33
N SER A 152 0.39 4.80 2.45
CA SER A 152 -0.94 4.32 2.08
C SER A 152 -1.11 2.85 2.46
N VAL A 153 -2.37 2.44 2.61
CA VAL A 153 -2.77 1.03 2.65
C VAL A 153 -3.65 0.76 1.45
N VAL A 154 -3.28 -0.24 0.67
CA VAL A 154 -4.04 -0.68 -0.51
C VAL A 154 -4.66 -2.04 -0.24
N LYS A 155 -5.94 -2.17 -0.54
CA LYS A 155 -6.71 -3.38 -0.33
C LYS A 155 -7.74 -3.57 -1.43
N GLU A 156 -7.78 -4.77 -1.98
CA GLU A 156 -8.89 -5.18 -2.82
C GLU A 156 -10.09 -5.58 -1.95
N VAL A 157 -11.25 -5.08 -2.32
CA VAL A 157 -12.54 -5.48 -1.73
C VAL A 157 -13.42 -5.95 -2.88
N PRO A 158 -13.75 -7.24 -2.96
CA PRO A 158 -14.61 -7.79 -4.01
C PRO A 158 -15.92 -7.00 -4.14
N SER A 159 -16.37 -6.78 -5.37
CA SER A 159 -17.55 -5.98 -5.74
C SER A 159 -17.42 -4.47 -5.53
N LEU A 160 -16.37 -3.97 -4.90
CA LEU A 160 -16.11 -2.54 -4.72
C LEU A 160 -14.92 -2.06 -5.56
N GLY A 161 -13.83 -2.84 -5.58
CA GLY A 161 -12.62 -2.52 -6.31
C GLY A 161 -11.40 -2.42 -5.42
N LEU A 162 -10.36 -1.76 -5.92
CA LEU A 162 -9.12 -1.50 -5.19
C LEU A 162 -9.28 -0.22 -4.37
N LEU A 163 -9.08 -0.34 -3.06
CA LEU A 163 -9.12 0.78 -2.12
C LEU A 163 -7.70 1.20 -1.78
N GLU A 164 -7.42 2.50 -1.90
CA GLU A 164 -6.21 3.11 -1.33
C GLU A 164 -6.62 4.06 -0.21
N MET A 165 -6.15 3.77 0.99
CA MET A 165 -6.43 4.54 2.20
C MET A 165 -5.21 5.33 2.64
N THR A 166 -5.40 6.61 2.85
CA THR A 166 -4.39 7.54 3.37
C THR A 166 -5.00 8.43 4.45
N VAL A 167 -4.16 9.13 5.19
CA VAL A 167 -4.64 10.21 6.06
C VAL A 167 -5.12 11.36 5.20
N ALA A 168 -6.27 11.93 5.55
CA ALA A 168 -6.78 13.13 4.89
C ALA A 168 -5.82 14.30 5.09
N SER A 169 -5.54 15.04 4.04
CA SER A 169 -4.60 16.15 4.04
C SER A 169 -5.17 17.40 3.35
N ALA A 170 -4.73 18.58 3.75
CA ALA A 170 -5.16 19.83 3.14
C ALA A 170 -4.91 19.88 1.60
N PRO A 171 -3.76 19.42 1.06
CA PRO A 171 -3.57 19.35 -0.39
C PRO A 171 -4.55 18.44 -1.13
N GLN A 172 -5.02 17.35 -0.49
CA GLN A 172 -6.05 16.51 -1.09
C GLN A 172 -7.41 17.21 -1.10
N ALA A 173 -7.76 17.91 0.00
CA ALA A 173 -9.01 18.64 0.11
C ALA A 173 -9.17 19.73 -0.97
N THR A 174 -8.07 20.37 -1.42
CA THR A 174 -8.11 21.37 -2.50
C THR A 174 -8.45 20.78 -3.87
N ARG A 175 -8.37 19.46 -4.03
CA ARG A 175 -8.69 18.77 -5.29
C ARG A 175 -10.15 18.32 -5.38
N LEU A 176 -10.89 18.47 -4.27
CA LEU A 176 -12.31 18.10 -4.26
C LEU A 176 -13.12 19.08 -5.12
N PRO A 177 -14.16 18.59 -5.80
CA PRO A 177 -15.11 19.44 -6.47
C PRO A 177 -15.82 20.41 -5.51
N GLY A 178 -16.21 21.59 -5.98
CA GLY A 178 -16.92 22.59 -5.16
C GLY A 178 -18.37 22.23 -4.80
N TRP A 179 -18.88 21.07 -5.24
CA TRP A 179 -20.23 20.59 -4.89
C TRP A 179 -20.15 19.58 -3.75
N LYS A 180 -21.27 19.41 -3.06
CA LYS A 180 -21.42 18.46 -1.96
C LYS A 180 -21.41 17.03 -2.49
N GLY A 181 -20.60 16.16 -1.86
CA GLY A 181 -20.58 14.74 -2.14
C GLY A 181 -21.82 14.00 -1.61
N ARG A 182 -21.98 12.75 -2.02
CA ARG A 182 -22.97 11.84 -1.45
C ARG A 182 -22.53 11.39 -0.06
N ALA A 183 -23.39 11.54 0.95
CA ALA A 183 -23.11 11.05 2.29
C ALA A 183 -22.98 9.51 2.32
N THR A 184 -21.99 9.00 3.03
CA THR A 184 -21.74 7.58 3.33
C THR A 184 -21.39 7.42 4.81
N ARG A 185 -21.29 6.17 5.29
CA ARG A 185 -20.86 5.88 6.68
C ARG A 185 -19.45 6.41 7.00
N SER A 186 -18.56 6.49 6.02
CA SER A 186 -17.17 6.93 6.19
C SER A 186 -16.95 8.41 5.92
N GLY A 187 -17.94 9.13 5.40
CA GLY A 187 -17.80 10.54 5.03
C GLY A 187 -18.55 10.89 3.76
N GLU A 188 -18.00 11.76 2.93
CA GLU A 188 -18.59 12.16 1.66
C GLU A 188 -17.93 11.44 0.49
N LEU A 189 -18.74 10.86 -0.40
CA LEU A 189 -18.32 10.20 -1.62
C LEU A 189 -18.40 11.15 -2.80
N PHE A 190 -17.30 11.26 -3.52
CA PHE A 190 -17.19 11.97 -4.79
C PHE A 190 -16.84 11.00 -5.91
N SER A 191 -17.27 11.28 -7.13
CA SER A 191 -16.88 10.53 -8.32
C SER A 191 -16.17 11.43 -9.30
N ASP A 192 -15.12 10.89 -9.94
CA ASP A 192 -14.34 11.58 -10.97
C ASP A 192 -13.82 10.55 -11.99
N ARG A 193 -13.04 11.00 -12.97
CA ARG A 193 -12.45 10.16 -14.02
C ARG A 193 -10.95 10.32 -14.06
N MET A 194 -10.26 9.20 -14.28
CA MET A 194 -8.83 9.20 -14.59
C MET A 194 -8.56 9.77 -15.99
N SER A 195 -7.32 10.04 -16.30
CA SER A 195 -6.89 10.57 -17.61
C SER A 195 -7.24 9.66 -18.80
N ASN A 196 -7.37 8.36 -18.56
CA ASN A 196 -7.82 7.36 -19.55
C ASN A 196 -9.36 7.27 -19.67
N GLY A 197 -10.11 8.06 -18.87
CA GLY A 197 -11.57 8.09 -18.85
C GLY A 197 -12.22 7.12 -17.87
N ASP A 198 -11.47 6.23 -17.24
CA ASP A 198 -12.00 5.28 -16.26
C ASP A 198 -12.51 5.99 -15.01
N PRO A 199 -13.64 5.55 -14.45
CA PRO A 199 -14.18 6.14 -13.24
C PRO A 199 -13.37 5.76 -12.02
N TYR A 200 -13.21 6.68 -11.08
CA TYR A 200 -12.78 6.42 -9.73
C TYR A 200 -13.63 7.20 -8.73
N PHE A 201 -13.58 6.80 -7.49
CA PHE A 201 -14.34 7.43 -6.43
C PHE A 201 -13.41 7.80 -5.27
N VAL A 202 -13.81 8.81 -4.51
CA VAL A 202 -13.10 9.24 -3.31
C VAL A 202 -14.09 9.35 -2.18
N VAL A 203 -13.82 8.67 -1.08
CA VAL A 203 -14.54 8.82 0.18
C VAL A 203 -13.69 9.66 1.12
N VAL A 204 -14.20 10.82 1.52
CA VAL A 204 -13.50 11.77 2.40
C VAL A 204 -14.12 11.71 3.77
N GLY A 205 -13.42 11.08 4.70
CA GLY A 205 -13.76 11.07 6.12
C GLY A 205 -13.11 12.21 6.87
N THR A 206 -13.30 12.24 8.19
CA THR A 206 -12.69 13.26 9.07
C THR A 206 -11.16 13.15 9.08
N GLU A 207 -10.63 11.94 9.10
CA GLU A 207 -9.18 11.68 9.22
C GLU A 207 -8.66 10.81 8.08
N THR A 208 -9.57 10.23 7.27
CA THR A 208 -9.22 9.28 6.20
C THR A 208 -9.61 9.83 4.83
N TRP A 209 -8.75 9.56 3.87
CA TRP A 209 -9.00 9.72 2.45
C TRP A 209 -8.90 8.34 1.82
N THR A 210 -10.00 7.86 1.25
CA THR A 210 -10.08 6.55 0.60
C THR A 210 -10.38 6.73 -0.88
N THR A 211 -9.43 6.39 -1.73
CA THR A 211 -9.65 6.30 -3.18
C THR A 211 -10.14 4.89 -3.51
N VAL A 212 -11.18 4.79 -4.32
CA VAL A 212 -11.75 3.52 -4.80
C VAL A 212 -11.61 3.48 -6.32
N VAL A 213 -10.86 2.50 -6.81
CA VAL A 213 -10.69 2.24 -8.24
C VAL A 213 -11.44 0.95 -8.56
N PRO A 214 -12.57 1.02 -9.30
CA PRO A 214 -13.28 -0.18 -9.72
C PRO A 214 -12.38 -1.08 -10.58
N LEU A 215 -12.43 -2.38 -10.35
CA LEU A 215 -11.76 -3.37 -11.21
C LEU A 215 -12.65 -3.74 -12.39
N ALA A 216 -12.10 -4.48 -13.35
CA ALA A 216 -12.78 -4.80 -14.61
C ALA A 216 -14.11 -5.56 -14.43
N ASP A 217 -14.25 -6.32 -13.34
CA ASP A 217 -15.44 -7.09 -12.97
C ASP A 217 -16.38 -6.35 -12.01
N THR A 218 -16.04 -5.10 -11.63
CA THR A 218 -16.84 -4.29 -10.70
C THR A 218 -18.01 -3.63 -11.44
N ASP A 219 -19.22 -3.79 -10.92
CA ASP A 219 -20.37 -2.98 -11.38
C ASP A 219 -20.24 -1.55 -10.84
N VAL A 220 -19.71 -0.67 -11.68
CA VAL A 220 -19.43 0.75 -11.35
C VAL A 220 -20.67 1.48 -10.82
N ALA A 221 -21.87 1.15 -11.32
CA ALA A 221 -23.10 1.79 -10.87
C ALA A 221 -23.44 1.47 -9.41
N ARG A 222 -22.95 0.34 -8.90
CA ARG A 222 -23.18 -0.09 -7.51
C ARG A 222 -22.10 0.33 -6.53
N VAL A 223 -20.98 0.87 -7.00
CA VAL A 223 -19.90 1.35 -6.12
C VAL A 223 -20.38 2.29 -5.03
N PRO A 224 -21.26 3.28 -5.30
CA PRO A 224 -21.78 4.16 -4.24
C PRO A 224 -22.61 3.44 -3.17
N GLU A 225 -23.31 2.37 -3.53
CA GLU A 225 -24.05 1.53 -2.58
C GLU A 225 -23.11 0.72 -1.71
N HIS A 226 -22.10 0.07 -2.33
CA HIS A 226 -21.10 -0.73 -1.62
C HIS A 226 -20.21 0.15 -0.73
N ALA A 227 -19.82 1.34 -1.17
CA ALA A 227 -19.06 2.30 -0.36
C ALA A 227 -19.83 2.75 0.90
N ASP A 228 -21.15 2.85 0.84
CA ASP A 228 -21.98 3.16 2.01
C ASP A 228 -22.03 1.99 3.02
N ARG A 229 -21.76 0.76 2.59
CA ARG A 229 -21.71 -0.43 3.44
C ARG A 229 -20.35 -0.62 4.13
N LEU A 230 -19.34 0.17 3.77
CA LEU A 230 -17.99 0.12 4.30
C LEU A 230 -17.73 1.32 5.20
N SER A 231 -17.14 1.06 6.38
CA SER A 231 -16.62 2.10 7.26
C SER A 231 -15.10 2.01 7.31
N THR A 232 -14.43 3.16 7.13
CA THR A 232 -12.97 3.30 7.27
C THR A 232 -12.64 4.29 8.37
N ARG A 233 -11.75 3.90 9.29
CA ARG A 233 -11.30 4.75 10.40
C ARG A 233 -9.79 4.68 10.57
N LEU A 234 -9.20 5.80 10.97
CA LEU A 234 -7.84 5.82 11.51
C LEU A 234 -7.91 5.47 13.00
N LEU A 235 -7.13 4.48 13.42
CA LEU A 235 -7.01 4.13 14.84
C LEU A 235 -5.85 4.92 15.44
N GLY A 236 -6.07 5.50 16.61
CA GLY A 236 -5.00 6.17 17.37
C GLY A 236 -3.87 5.19 17.73
N ASP A 237 -2.67 5.72 17.91
CA ASP A 237 -1.52 4.96 18.44
C ASP A 237 -1.87 4.39 19.82
N ARG A 238 -1.83 3.05 19.94
CA ARG A 238 -1.80 2.34 21.22
C ARG A 238 -0.47 1.63 21.37
#